data_f468e18ca75170552a0837591fd3ac23
#
_entry.id   f468e18ca75170552a0837591fd3ac23
#
_cell.length_a   1.000
_cell.length_b   1.000
_cell.length_c   1.000
_cell.angle_alpha   90.00
_cell.angle_beta   90.00
_cell.angle_gamma   90.00
#
_symmetry.space_group_name_H-M   'P 1'
#
loop_
_entity.id
_entity.type
_entity.pdbx_description
1 polymer ?
#
loop_
_entity_poly.entity_id
_entity_poly.type
_entity_poly.pdbx_seq_one_letter_code
_entity_poly.pdbx_strand_id
1 'polypeptide(L)'
;MYDALDIKNIDAILPEPPKPQPIDPATENGNALKGMPLQAFPEQDHEAHVRAHIPFLSNPASQANPQGYLMLHAHVQDHIGLMARDQVTTFFQKSMEAAKMAGQQVPEIDPAAMEAAIAQQTGEILNELIPSLSPQQEDPLVEIRKKELENDSAELQRKSMNDQMNFQVDSAKLQQAYQLAQERQKLQESIAEDRNDVNIYRINTAASLKRK
;
A
#
# COMPACT_ATOMS: atom_id res chain seq x y z
N MET A 1 -34.81 29.28 -16.22
CA MET A 1 -33.90 30.43 -15.95
C MET A 1 -33.50 31.15 -17.24
N TYR A 2 -33.21 30.42 -18.33
CA TYR A 2 -32.78 31.00 -19.63
C TYR A 2 -33.92 31.65 -20.42
N ASP A 3 -35.16 31.18 -20.29
CA ASP A 3 -36.35 31.79 -20.92
C ASP A 3 -36.60 33.24 -20.48
N ALA A 4 -36.14 33.60 -19.27
CA ALA A 4 -36.24 34.96 -18.74
C ALA A 4 -35.24 35.94 -19.39
N LEU A 5 -34.27 35.43 -20.17
CA LEU A 5 -33.24 36.23 -20.84
C LEU A 5 -33.46 36.34 -22.35
N ASP A 6 -34.60 35.85 -22.88
CA ASP A 6 -34.95 35.81 -24.31
C ASP A 6 -33.85 35.23 -25.22
N ILE A 7 -33.15 34.22 -24.74
CA ILE A 7 -32.08 33.55 -25.48
C ILE A 7 -32.68 32.54 -26.44
N LYS A 8 -32.74 32.90 -27.73
CA LYS A 8 -33.45 32.14 -28.79
C LYS A 8 -32.69 30.89 -29.28
N ASN A 9 -31.45 30.70 -28.94
CA ASN A 9 -30.66 29.59 -29.43
C ASN A 9 -29.65 29.11 -28.37
N ILE A 10 -30.16 28.43 -27.34
CA ILE A 10 -29.37 27.95 -26.19
C ILE A 10 -28.33 26.93 -26.67
N ASP A 11 -28.69 26.05 -27.61
CA ASP A 11 -27.81 24.98 -28.12
C ASP A 11 -26.60 25.52 -28.90
N ALA A 12 -26.71 26.75 -29.48
CA ALA A 12 -25.57 27.39 -30.12
C ALA A 12 -24.60 28.05 -29.12
N ILE A 13 -25.09 28.38 -27.92
CA ILE A 13 -24.32 29.05 -26.87
C ILE A 13 -23.70 28.02 -25.90
N LEU A 14 -24.42 26.94 -25.62
CA LEU A 14 -24.02 25.82 -24.77
C LEU A 14 -24.12 24.54 -25.61
N PRO A 15 -23.11 24.22 -26.42
CA PRO A 15 -23.10 22.96 -27.16
C PRO A 15 -23.21 21.80 -26.18
N GLU A 16 -23.99 20.78 -26.53
CA GLU A 16 -24.05 19.56 -25.74
C GLU A 16 -22.61 19.04 -25.49
N PRO A 17 -22.30 18.61 -24.25
CA PRO A 17 -21.01 18.00 -23.99
C PRO A 17 -20.82 16.80 -24.93
N PRO A 18 -19.61 16.55 -25.41
CA PRO A 18 -19.36 15.42 -26.29
C PRO A 18 -19.81 14.13 -25.60
N LYS A 19 -20.56 13.31 -26.31
CA LYS A 19 -20.99 12.00 -25.78
C LYS A 19 -19.79 11.15 -25.51
N PRO A 20 -19.73 10.47 -24.35
CA PRO A 20 -18.66 9.53 -24.07
C PRO A 20 -18.53 8.51 -25.21
N GLN A 21 -17.31 8.19 -25.59
CA GLN A 21 -17.01 7.22 -26.63
C GLN A 21 -16.32 6.00 -26.02
N PRO A 22 -16.53 4.80 -26.58
CA PRO A 22 -15.79 3.61 -26.19
C PRO A 22 -14.28 3.84 -26.30
N ILE A 23 -13.53 3.39 -25.31
CA ILE A 23 -12.07 3.51 -25.22
C ILE A 23 -11.49 2.11 -25.14
N ASP A 24 -10.22 1.96 -25.53
CA ASP A 24 -9.52 0.69 -25.40
C ASP A 24 -9.14 0.40 -23.93
N PRO A 25 -9.04 -0.87 -23.53
CA PRO A 25 -8.83 -1.26 -22.15
C PRO A 25 -7.49 -0.80 -21.56
N ALA A 26 -6.44 -0.60 -22.39
CA ALA A 26 -5.17 -0.10 -21.89
C ALA A 26 -5.26 1.38 -21.48
N THR A 27 -5.97 2.18 -22.27
CA THR A 27 -6.29 3.58 -21.96
C THR A 27 -7.17 3.68 -20.72
N GLU A 28 -8.16 2.78 -20.56
CA GLU A 28 -9.04 2.72 -19.38
C GLU A 28 -8.24 2.41 -18.11
N ASN A 29 -7.30 1.47 -18.16
CA ASN A 29 -6.37 1.20 -17.07
C ASN A 29 -5.60 2.45 -16.64
N GLY A 30 -5.06 3.20 -17.61
CA GLY A 30 -4.36 4.46 -17.36
C GLY A 30 -5.26 5.55 -16.77
N ASN A 31 -6.51 5.61 -17.21
CA ASN A 31 -7.51 6.56 -16.73
C ASN A 31 -7.93 6.26 -15.29
N ALA A 32 -8.09 4.97 -14.93
CA ALA A 32 -8.35 4.54 -13.57
C ALA A 32 -7.29 5.03 -12.59
N LEU A 33 -6.00 4.90 -12.95
CA LEU A 33 -4.91 5.39 -12.11
C LEU A 33 -4.91 6.91 -11.90
N LYS A 34 -5.47 7.65 -12.86
CA LYS A 34 -5.60 9.12 -12.79
C LYS A 34 -6.91 9.56 -12.10
N GLY A 35 -7.76 8.62 -11.68
CA GLY A 35 -9.05 8.90 -11.09
C GLY A 35 -10.08 9.45 -12.11
N MET A 36 -9.87 9.17 -13.40
CA MET A 36 -10.82 9.56 -14.45
C MET A 36 -11.97 8.55 -14.52
N PRO A 37 -13.22 9.02 -14.74
CA PRO A 37 -14.38 8.14 -14.80
C PRO A 37 -14.25 7.14 -15.95
N LEU A 38 -14.68 5.90 -15.70
CA LEU A 38 -14.73 4.81 -16.66
C LEU A 38 -16.19 4.49 -16.98
N GLN A 39 -16.46 4.06 -18.20
CA GLN A 39 -17.80 3.67 -18.64
C GLN A 39 -17.70 2.49 -19.61
N ALA A 40 -18.42 1.41 -19.32
CA ALA A 40 -18.58 0.29 -20.24
C ALA A 40 -19.73 0.58 -21.21
N PHE A 41 -19.56 0.25 -22.47
CA PHE A 41 -20.55 0.44 -23.54
C PHE A 41 -20.98 -0.92 -24.11
N PRO A 42 -22.28 -1.09 -24.44
CA PRO A 42 -22.82 -2.38 -24.93
C PRO A 42 -22.12 -2.92 -26.18
N GLU A 43 -21.52 -2.05 -27.01
CA GLU A 43 -20.89 -2.41 -28.27
C GLU A 43 -19.42 -2.86 -28.11
N GLN A 44 -18.88 -2.80 -26.90
CA GLN A 44 -17.48 -3.20 -26.64
C GLN A 44 -17.35 -4.72 -26.59
N ASP A 45 -16.14 -5.23 -26.89
CA ASP A 45 -15.74 -6.60 -26.63
C ASP A 45 -15.47 -6.77 -25.13
N HIS A 46 -16.52 -7.11 -24.37
CA HIS A 46 -16.45 -7.22 -22.90
C HIS A 46 -15.47 -8.27 -22.43
N GLU A 47 -15.36 -9.38 -23.16
CA GLU A 47 -14.41 -10.46 -22.81
C GLU A 47 -12.96 -9.97 -22.96
N ALA A 48 -12.64 -9.26 -24.05
CA ALA A 48 -11.33 -8.67 -24.26
C ALA A 48 -10.98 -7.63 -23.19
N HIS A 49 -11.94 -6.77 -22.79
CA HIS A 49 -11.77 -5.78 -21.73
C HIS A 49 -11.48 -6.46 -20.37
N VAL A 50 -12.30 -7.43 -19.98
CA VAL A 50 -12.11 -8.17 -18.73
C VAL A 50 -10.73 -8.86 -18.70
N ARG A 51 -10.33 -9.51 -19.80
CA ARG A 51 -9.00 -10.14 -19.94
C ARG A 51 -7.84 -9.15 -19.80
N ALA A 52 -8.02 -7.91 -20.25
CA ALA A 52 -6.98 -6.89 -20.16
C ALA A 52 -6.92 -6.23 -18.77
N HIS A 53 -8.07 -6.09 -18.09
CA HIS A 53 -8.15 -5.45 -16.78
C HIS A 53 -7.70 -6.35 -15.63
N ILE A 54 -7.97 -7.66 -15.69
CA ILE A 54 -7.63 -8.62 -14.61
C ILE A 54 -6.14 -8.62 -14.27
N PRO A 55 -5.20 -8.77 -15.23
CA PRO A 55 -3.77 -8.73 -14.93
C PRO A 55 -3.33 -7.39 -14.34
N PHE A 56 -3.98 -6.30 -14.76
CA PHE A 56 -3.70 -4.98 -14.24
C PHE A 56 -4.17 -4.81 -12.78
N LEU A 57 -5.37 -5.30 -12.44
CA LEU A 57 -5.87 -5.35 -11.07
C LEU A 57 -5.01 -6.22 -10.15
N SER A 58 -4.46 -7.31 -10.68
CA SER A 58 -3.57 -8.21 -9.92
C SER A 58 -2.16 -7.63 -9.69
N ASN A 59 -1.83 -6.52 -10.35
CA ASN A 59 -0.52 -5.90 -10.22
C ASN A 59 -0.39 -5.12 -8.90
N PRO A 60 0.65 -5.36 -8.08
CA PRO A 60 0.87 -4.63 -6.82
C PRO A 60 0.92 -3.10 -6.98
N ALA A 61 1.42 -2.60 -8.12
CA ALA A 61 1.45 -1.16 -8.40
C ALA A 61 0.06 -0.55 -8.56
N SER A 62 -0.91 -1.30 -9.11
CA SER A 62 -2.31 -0.87 -9.21
C SER A 62 -2.99 -0.89 -7.85
N GLN A 63 -2.69 -1.89 -7.02
CA GLN A 63 -3.20 -2.02 -5.66
C GLN A 63 -2.67 -0.93 -4.72
N ALA A 64 -1.50 -0.37 -5.01
CA ALA A 64 -0.95 0.78 -4.28
C ALA A 64 -1.75 2.09 -4.48
N ASN A 65 -2.66 2.14 -5.48
CA ASN A 65 -3.61 3.22 -5.69
C ASN A 65 -5.05 2.73 -5.40
N PRO A 66 -5.53 2.79 -4.14
CA PRO A 66 -6.82 2.21 -3.76
C PRO A 66 -8.01 2.79 -4.53
N GLN A 67 -7.99 4.08 -4.85
CA GLN A 67 -9.06 4.72 -5.60
C GLN A 67 -9.12 4.22 -7.04
N GLY A 68 -8.00 4.19 -7.75
CA GLY A 68 -7.93 3.67 -9.11
C GLY A 68 -8.27 2.18 -9.17
N TYR A 69 -7.82 1.40 -8.18
CA TYR A 69 -8.16 -0.01 -8.04
C TYR A 69 -9.67 -0.23 -7.91
N LEU A 70 -10.34 0.50 -7.00
CA LEU A 70 -11.79 0.38 -6.80
C LEU A 70 -12.59 0.80 -8.03
N MET A 71 -12.17 1.87 -8.71
CA MET A 71 -12.81 2.33 -9.94
C MET A 71 -12.70 1.29 -11.06
N LEU A 72 -11.50 0.71 -11.26
CA LEU A 72 -11.30 -0.30 -12.28
C LEU A 72 -12.02 -1.60 -11.94
N HIS A 73 -12.05 -1.97 -10.64
CA HIS A 73 -12.79 -3.13 -10.17
C HIS A 73 -14.30 -3.00 -10.47
N ALA A 74 -14.90 -1.84 -10.18
CA ALA A 74 -16.30 -1.56 -10.51
C ALA A 74 -16.54 -1.62 -12.03
N HIS A 75 -15.64 -1.05 -12.82
CA HIS A 75 -15.71 -1.06 -14.29
C HIS A 75 -15.65 -2.48 -14.87
N VAL A 76 -14.80 -3.36 -14.31
CA VAL A 76 -14.79 -4.79 -14.69
C VAL A 76 -16.12 -5.46 -14.37
N GLN A 77 -16.77 -5.12 -13.25
CA GLN A 77 -18.10 -5.65 -12.92
C GLN A 77 -19.17 -5.18 -13.94
N ASP A 78 -19.08 -3.94 -14.43
CA ASP A 78 -19.96 -3.44 -15.48
C ASP A 78 -19.79 -4.25 -16.78
N HIS A 79 -18.56 -4.52 -17.20
CA HIS A 79 -18.30 -5.39 -18.36
C HIS A 79 -18.82 -6.81 -18.17
N ILE A 80 -18.65 -7.41 -16.98
CA ILE A 80 -19.17 -8.74 -16.66
C ILE A 80 -20.71 -8.76 -16.74
N GLY A 81 -21.37 -7.72 -16.22
CA GLY A 81 -22.82 -7.60 -16.31
C GLY A 81 -23.33 -7.49 -17.77
N LEU A 82 -22.64 -6.71 -18.60
CA LEU A 82 -22.96 -6.60 -20.03
C LEU A 82 -22.69 -7.90 -20.77
N MET A 83 -21.59 -8.57 -20.52
CA MET A 83 -21.24 -9.89 -21.09
C MET A 83 -22.28 -10.95 -20.72
N ALA A 84 -22.72 -11.01 -19.47
CA ALA A 84 -23.77 -11.92 -19.03
C ALA A 84 -25.10 -11.64 -19.75
N ARG A 85 -25.47 -10.36 -19.89
CA ARG A 85 -26.67 -9.94 -20.65
C ARG A 85 -26.62 -10.41 -22.10
N ASP A 86 -25.50 -10.23 -22.78
CA ASP A 86 -25.32 -10.62 -24.18
C ASP A 86 -25.42 -12.14 -24.35
N GLN A 87 -24.79 -12.90 -23.45
CA GLN A 87 -24.85 -14.37 -23.46
C GLN A 87 -26.30 -14.87 -23.28
N VAL A 88 -27.00 -14.34 -22.27
CA VAL A 88 -28.39 -14.71 -22.00
C VAL A 88 -29.30 -14.31 -23.14
N THR A 89 -29.17 -13.08 -23.65
CA THR A 89 -29.97 -12.61 -24.79
C THR A 89 -29.76 -13.47 -26.03
N THR A 90 -28.51 -13.80 -26.34
CA THR A 90 -28.15 -14.68 -27.45
C THR A 90 -28.73 -16.09 -27.27
N PHE A 91 -28.69 -16.63 -26.05
CA PHE A 91 -29.28 -17.93 -25.74
C PHE A 91 -30.79 -17.95 -25.98
N PHE A 92 -31.53 -16.94 -25.49
CA PHE A 92 -32.97 -16.83 -25.70
C PHE A 92 -33.32 -16.64 -27.17
N GLN A 93 -32.57 -15.80 -27.92
CA GLN A 93 -32.77 -15.62 -29.35
C GLN A 93 -32.62 -16.92 -30.14
N LYS A 94 -31.53 -17.64 -29.90
CA LYS A 94 -31.29 -18.95 -30.53
C LYS A 94 -32.38 -19.95 -30.19
N SER A 95 -32.84 -19.97 -28.94
CA SER A 95 -33.93 -20.84 -28.50
C SER A 95 -35.27 -20.54 -29.22
N MET A 96 -35.57 -19.24 -29.37
CA MET A 96 -36.76 -18.82 -30.15
C MET A 96 -36.65 -19.19 -31.61
N GLU A 97 -35.49 -19.00 -32.23
CA GLU A 97 -35.27 -19.40 -33.63
C GLU A 97 -35.43 -20.90 -33.82
N ALA A 98 -34.89 -21.72 -32.92
CA ALA A 98 -35.03 -23.14 -32.95
C ALA A 98 -36.51 -23.59 -32.81
N ALA A 99 -37.28 -22.96 -31.92
CA ALA A 99 -38.70 -23.20 -31.78
C ALA A 99 -39.49 -22.86 -33.04
N LYS A 100 -39.19 -21.72 -33.67
CA LYS A 100 -39.80 -21.34 -34.96
C LYS A 100 -39.50 -22.37 -36.05
N MET A 101 -38.26 -22.82 -36.19
CA MET A 101 -37.86 -23.82 -37.17
C MET A 101 -38.57 -25.16 -36.95
N ALA A 102 -38.78 -25.53 -35.68
CA ALA A 102 -39.50 -26.74 -35.31
C ALA A 102 -41.05 -26.63 -35.45
N GLY A 103 -41.58 -25.50 -35.89
CA GLY A 103 -43.03 -25.25 -35.97
C GLY A 103 -43.73 -25.20 -34.61
N GLN A 104 -42.98 -24.95 -33.55
CA GLN A 104 -43.53 -24.84 -32.21
C GLN A 104 -43.97 -23.40 -31.92
N GLN A 105 -44.89 -23.26 -30.95
CA GLN A 105 -45.29 -21.93 -30.50
C GLN A 105 -44.09 -21.30 -29.75
N VAL A 106 -43.71 -20.08 -30.20
CA VAL A 106 -42.60 -19.35 -29.54
C VAL A 106 -43.11 -18.86 -28.19
N PRO A 107 -42.47 -19.24 -27.09
CA PRO A 107 -42.85 -18.76 -25.76
C PRO A 107 -42.58 -17.22 -25.66
N GLU A 108 -43.50 -16.52 -25.00
CA GLU A 108 -43.27 -15.15 -24.61
C GLU A 108 -42.18 -15.14 -23.51
N ILE A 109 -41.15 -14.32 -23.65
CA ILE A 109 -40.07 -14.21 -22.65
C ILE A 109 -40.60 -13.34 -21.51
N ASP A 110 -40.71 -13.94 -20.33
CA ASP A 110 -40.98 -13.17 -19.11
C ASP A 110 -39.75 -12.30 -18.77
N PRO A 111 -39.90 -10.98 -18.70
CA PRO A 111 -38.81 -10.08 -18.33
C PRO A 111 -38.14 -10.41 -16.99
N ALA A 112 -38.92 -10.88 -16.00
CA ALA A 112 -38.39 -11.26 -14.69
C ALA A 112 -37.53 -12.53 -14.79
N ALA A 113 -37.92 -13.50 -15.61
CA ALA A 113 -37.12 -14.71 -15.85
C ALA A 113 -35.80 -14.37 -16.58
N MET A 114 -35.85 -13.42 -17.52
CA MET A 114 -34.65 -12.94 -18.20
C MET A 114 -33.69 -12.25 -17.25
N GLU A 115 -34.20 -11.38 -16.38
CA GLU A 115 -33.39 -10.68 -15.37
C GLU A 115 -32.76 -11.66 -14.38
N ALA A 116 -33.49 -12.65 -13.91
CA ALA A 116 -32.98 -13.72 -13.05
C ALA A 116 -31.87 -14.53 -13.74
N ALA A 117 -32.03 -14.87 -15.02
CA ALA A 117 -31.02 -15.55 -15.81
C ALA A 117 -29.74 -14.72 -15.97
N ILE A 118 -29.86 -13.40 -16.20
CA ILE A 118 -28.70 -12.49 -16.27
C ILE A 118 -27.98 -12.44 -14.92
N ALA A 119 -28.70 -12.32 -13.82
CA ALA A 119 -28.12 -12.31 -12.48
C ALA A 119 -27.39 -13.61 -12.17
N GLN A 120 -27.98 -14.77 -12.50
CA GLN A 120 -27.33 -16.06 -12.36
C GLN A 120 -26.04 -16.15 -13.19
N GLN A 121 -26.12 -15.78 -14.48
CA GLN A 121 -24.97 -15.83 -15.38
C GLN A 121 -23.83 -14.91 -14.92
N THR A 122 -24.20 -13.71 -14.43
CA THR A 122 -23.22 -12.80 -13.82
C THR A 122 -22.52 -13.44 -12.63
N GLY A 123 -23.25 -14.11 -11.76
CA GLY A 123 -22.69 -14.85 -10.62
C GLY A 123 -21.76 -15.98 -11.03
N GLU A 124 -22.10 -16.74 -12.08
CA GLU A 124 -21.26 -17.82 -12.61
C GLU A 124 -19.93 -17.28 -13.16
N ILE A 125 -19.98 -16.21 -13.97
CA ILE A 125 -18.78 -15.55 -14.51
C ILE A 125 -17.90 -14.98 -13.38
N LEU A 126 -18.49 -14.32 -12.39
CA LEU A 126 -17.75 -13.83 -11.25
C LEU A 126 -17.06 -14.93 -10.47
N ASN A 127 -17.74 -16.05 -10.22
CA ASN A 127 -17.14 -17.18 -9.51
C ASN A 127 -15.97 -17.81 -10.28
N GLU A 128 -16.02 -17.83 -11.61
CA GLU A 128 -14.92 -18.29 -12.44
C GLU A 128 -13.72 -17.32 -12.38
N LEU A 129 -13.97 -16.02 -12.29
CA LEU A 129 -12.94 -14.99 -12.30
C LEU A 129 -12.35 -14.64 -10.92
N ILE A 130 -13.04 -14.98 -9.81
CA ILE A 130 -12.58 -14.70 -8.43
C ILE A 130 -11.14 -15.17 -8.17
N PRO A 131 -10.70 -16.37 -8.59
CA PRO A 131 -9.32 -16.80 -8.39
C PRO A 131 -8.29 -15.89 -9.06
N SER A 132 -8.67 -15.28 -10.18
CA SER A 132 -7.80 -14.35 -10.93
C SER A 132 -7.81 -12.93 -10.38
N LEU A 133 -8.88 -12.54 -9.68
CA LEU A 133 -9.06 -11.24 -9.03
C LEU A 133 -8.50 -11.22 -7.60
N SER A 134 -8.31 -12.39 -7.00
CA SER A 134 -7.67 -12.48 -5.68
C SER A 134 -6.23 -12.01 -5.77
N PRO A 135 -5.73 -11.23 -4.78
CA PRO A 135 -4.32 -10.88 -4.75
C PRO A 135 -3.51 -12.16 -4.89
N GLN A 136 -2.66 -12.24 -5.91
CA GLN A 136 -1.76 -13.37 -6.05
C GLN A 136 -1.02 -13.53 -4.72
N GLN A 137 -1.07 -14.70 -4.13
CA GLN A 137 -0.20 -15.03 -3.01
C GLN A 137 1.21 -14.65 -3.43
N GLU A 138 1.84 -13.77 -2.66
CA GLU A 138 3.23 -13.38 -2.92
C GLU A 138 4.02 -14.67 -3.16
N ASP A 139 4.81 -14.68 -4.24
CA ASP A 139 5.70 -15.80 -4.55
C ASP A 139 6.41 -16.22 -3.26
N PRO A 140 6.39 -17.49 -2.85
CA PRO A 140 7.04 -17.97 -1.63
C PRO A 140 8.49 -17.49 -1.49
N LEU A 141 9.18 -17.26 -2.62
CA LEU A 141 10.52 -16.67 -2.65
C LEU A 141 10.54 -15.21 -2.21
N VAL A 142 9.52 -14.42 -2.57
CA VAL A 142 9.38 -13.02 -2.13
C VAL A 142 9.10 -12.96 -0.63
N GLU A 143 8.26 -13.85 -0.13
CA GLU A 143 7.97 -13.96 1.30
C GLU A 143 9.21 -14.37 2.12
N ILE A 144 10.00 -15.32 1.62
CA ILE A 144 11.27 -15.73 2.24
C ILE A 144 12.23 -14.53 2.26
N ARG A 145 12.38 -13.81 1.14
CA ARG A 145 13.28 -12.65 1.03
C ARG A 145 12.87 -11.51 1.96
N LYS A 146 11.58 -11.29 2.14
CA LYS A 146 11.04 -10.30 3.09
C LYS A 146 11.37 -10.68 4.53
N LYS A 147 11.22 -11.94 4.90
CA LYS A 147 11.62 -12.47 6.22
C LYS A 147 13.14 -12.38 6.47
N GLU A 148 13.96 -12.64 5.45
CA GLU A 148 15.40 -12.46 5.52
C GLU A 148 15.76 -10.99 5.79
N LEU A 149 15.19 -10.05 5.06
CA LEU A 149 15.40 -8.60 5.27
C LEU A 149 14.94 -8.13 6.66
N GLU A 150 13.82 -8.65 7.17
CA GLU A 150 13.34 -8.37 8.53
C GLU A 150 14.32 -8.90 9.58
N ASN A 151 14.84 -10.12 9.40
CA ASN A 151 15.84 -10.70 10.29
C ASN A 151 17.16 -9.90 10.27
N ASP A 152 17.66 -9.54 9.09
CA ASP A 152 18.87 -8.73 8.95
C ASP A 152 18.71 -7.35 9.61
N SER A 153 17.56 -6.71 9.45
CA SER A 153 17.26 -5.43 10.12
C SER A 153 17.23 -5.57 11.65
N ALA A 154 16.62 -6.64 12.15
CA ALA A 154 16.59 -6.95 13.59
C ALA A 154 17.98 -7.24 14.15
N GLU A 155 18.85 -7.94 13.39
CA GLU A 155 20.23 -8.20 13.79
C GLU A 155 21.06 -6.92 13.82
N LEU A 156 20.90 -6.03 12.84
CA LEU A 156 21.53 -4.70 12.82
C LEU A 156 21.10 -3.85 14.02
N GLN A 157 19.83 -3.86 14.38
CA GLN A 157 19.33 -3.15 15.57
C GLN A 157 19.93 -3.73 16.86
N ARG A 158 20.02 -5.05 16.99
CA ARG A 158 20.67 -5.71 18.16
C ARG A 158 22.14 -5.35 18.27
N LYS A 159 22.89 -5.33 17.15
CA LYS A 159 24.30 -4.92 17.12
C LYS A 159 24.44 -3.46 17.56
N SER A 160 23.64 -2.55 17.00
CA SER A 160 23.65 -1.13 17.38
C SER A 160 23.34 -0.91 18.86
N MET A 161 22.35 -1.62 19.40
CA MET A 161 22.02 -1.55 20.84
C MET A 161 23.15 -2.08 21.73
N ASN A 162 23.79 -3.17 21.33
CA ASN A 162 24.93 -3.75 22.05
C ASN A 162 26.14 -2.80 22.03
N ASP A 163 26.41 -2.17 20.87
CA ASP A 163 27.49 -1.19 20.74
C ASP A 163 27.23 0.06 21.61
N GLN A 164 25.99 0.55 21.68
CA GLN A 164 25.60 1.62 22.59
C GLN A 164 25.80 1.22 24.06
N MET A 165 25.42 0.01 24.43
CA MET A 165 25.58 -0.48 25.79
C MET A 165 27.08 -0.63 26.15
N ASN A 166 27.87 -1.15 25.26
CA ASN A 166 29.33 -1.26 25.45
C ASN A 166 29.97 0.12 25.60
N PHE A 167 29.58 1.09 24.76
CA PHE A 167 30.04 2.47 24.86
C PHE A 167 29.70 3.10 26.22
N GLN A 168 28.46 2.88 26.73
CA GLN A 168 28.06 3.38 28.05
C GLN A 168 28.89 2.74 29.16
N VAL A 169 29.13 1.43 29.09
CA VAL A 169 29.94 0.72 30.07
C VAL A 169 31.41 1.21 30.06
N ASP A 170 31.97 1.42 28.87
CA ASP A 170 33.35 1.88 28.76
C ASP A 170 33.50 3.35 29.19
N SER A 171 32.51 4.20 28.88
CA SER A 171 32.49 5.57 29.37
C SER A 171 32.37 5.65 30.90
N ALA A 172 31.54 4.79 31.52
CA ALA A 172 31.44 4.70 32.98
C ALA A 172 32.76 4.23 33.63
N LYS A 173 33.43 3.23 33.05
CA LYS A 173 34.74 2.78 33.50
C LYS A 173 35.81 3.89 33.42
N LEU A 174 35.78 4.65 32.33
CA LEU A 174 36.69 5.79 32.14
C LEU A 174 36.47 6.86 33.20
N GLN A 175 35.17 7.22 33.48
CA GLN A 175 34.85 8.16 34.55
C GLN A 175 35.33 7.68 35.93
N GLN A 176 35.10 6.39 36.22
CA GLN A 176 35.56 5.82 37.49
C GLN A 176 37.08 5.82 37.62
N ALA A 177 37.79 5.47 36.55
CA ALA A 177 39.25 5.54 36.52
C ALA A 177 39.75 6.98 36.73
N TYR A 178 39.12 7.97 36.14
CA TYR A 178 39.43 9.40 36.32
C TYR A 178 39.22 9.85 37.77
N GLN A 179 38.11 9.48 38.40
CA GLN A 179 37.86 9.75 39.83
C GLN A 179 38.90 9.16 40.75
N LEU A 180 39.23 7.89 40.52
CA LEU A 180 40.29 7.22 41.29
C LEU A 180 41.67 7.88 41.10
N ALA A 181 41.97 8.36 39.92
CA ALA A 181 43.22 9.10 39.67
C ALA A 181 43.25 10.43 40.43
N GLN A 182 42.14 11.17 40.46
CA GLN A 182 42.01 12.42 41.23
C GLN A 182 42.15 12.16 42.75
N GLU A 183 41.52 11.09 43.27
CA GLU A 183 41.62 10.73 44.70
C GLU A 183 43.07 10.37 45.07
N ARG A 184 43.75 9.61 44.22
CA ARG A 184 45.17 9.30 44.41
C ARG A 184 46.06 10.54 44.40
N GLN A 185 45.80 11.48 43.50
CA GLN A 185 46.52 12.74 43.44
C GLN A 185 46.32 13.55 44.73
N LYS A 186 45.08 13.74 45.19
CA LYS A 186 44.78 14.42 46.46
C LYS A 186 45.44 13.78 47.66
N LEU A 187 45.44 12.45 47.71
CA LEU A 187 46.11 11.73 48.78
C LEU A 187 47.65 11.94 48.72
N GLN A 188 48.28 11.95 47.55
CA GLN A 188 49.69 12.25 47.39
C GLN A 188 50.02 13.69 47.82
N GLU A 189 49.16 14.66 47.48
CA GLU A 189 49.34 16.06 47.91
C GLU A 189 49.23 16.17 49.43
N SER A 190 48.26 15.56 50.09
CA SER A 190 48.10 15.52 51.53
C SER A 190 49.32 14.88 52.23
N ILE A 191 49.84 13.76 51.70
CA ILE A 191 51.02 13.11 52.24
C ILE A 191 52.27 14.02 52.09
N ALA A 192 52.36 14.77 50.99
CA ALA A 192 53.46 15.70 50.78
C ALA A 192 53.39 16.90 51.75
N GLU A 193 52.18 17.42 52.02
CA GLU A 193 51.95 18.47 53.02
C GLU A 193 52.33 17.99 54.43
N ASP A 194 51.86 16.82 54.86
CA ASP A 194 52.19 16.20 56.16
C ASP A 194 53.68 16.04 56.31
N ARG A 195 54.40 15.58 55.29
CA ARG A 195 55.85 15.46 55.31
C ARG A 195 56.54 16.82 55.48
N ASN A 196 56.01 17.84 54.81
CA ASN A 196 56.60 19.19 54.91
C ASN A 196 56.39 19.76 56.30
N ASP A 197 55.21 19.58 56.90
CA ASP A 197 54.92 20.02 58.31
C ASP A 197 55.79 19.31 59.33
N VAL A 198 56.03 18.01 59.17
CA VAL A 198 56.94 17.25 60.02
C VAL A 198 58.39 17.75 59.86
N ASN A 199 58.86 18.10 58.67
CA ASN A 199 60.16 18.68 58.42
C ASN A 199 60.30 20.06 59.08
N ILE A 200 59.31 20.94 58.95
CA ILE A 200 59.22 22.27 59.53
C ILE A 200 59.34 22.11 61.10
N TYR A 201 58.56 21.21 61.67
CA TYR A 201 58.61 20.93 63.12
C TYR A 201 59.97 20.48 63.56
N ARG A 202 60.66 19.54 62.86
CA ARG A 202 61.98 19.11 63.11
C ARG A 202 63.01 20.24 63.08
N ILE A 203 62.92 21.14 62.08
CA ILE A 203 63.85 22.24 61.96
C ILE A 203 63.68 23.21 63.15
N ASN A 204 62.43 23.57 63.46
CA ASN A 204 62.11 24.47 64.58
C ASN A 204 62.54 23.91 65.93
N THR A 205 62.36 22.60 66.13
CA THR A 205 62.84 21.93 67.37
C THR A 205 64.32 21.92 67.46
N ALA A 206 65.04 21.62 66.38
CA ALA A 206 66.49 21.65 66.32
C ALA A 206 67.08 23.05 66.57
N ALA A 207 66.42 24.10 66.05
CA ALA A 207 66.79 25.47 66.25
C ALA A 207 66.57 25.95 67.71
N SER A 208 65.55 25.46 68.37
CA SER A 208 65.30 25.80 69.79
C SER A 208 66.28 25.11 70.72
N LEU A 209 66.75 23.91 70.38
CA LEU A 209 67.81 23.21 71.19
C LEU A 209 69.16 23.85 71.05
N LYS A 210 69.49 24.52 69.97
CA LYS A 210 70.74 25.24 69.78
C LYS A 210 70.79 26.61 70.44
N ARG A 211 69.67 27.12 70.94
CA ARG A 211 69.58 28.43 71.64
C ARG A 211 69.64 28.30 73.21
N LYS A 212 69.73 27.09 73.71
CA LYS A 212 70.01 26.77 75.12
C LYS A 212 71.49 26.37 75.28
#